data_73f59ffcc787e4680a073e13d1bdaa3e
#
_entry.id   73f59ffcc787e4680a073e13d1bdaa3e
#
_cell.length_a   1.000
_cell.length_b   1.000
_cell.length_c   1.000
_cell.angle_alpha   90.00
_cell.angle_beta   90.00
_cell.angle_gamma   90.00
#
_symmetry.space_group_name_H-M   'P 1'
#
loop_
_entity.id
_entity.type
_entity.pdbx_description
1 polymer ?
#
loop_
_entity_poly.entity_id
_entity_poly.type
_entity_poly.pdbx_seq_one_letter_code
_entity_poly.pdbx_strand_id
1 'polypeptide(L)'
;CAKRLMDMAVAYPESSWVENMRTILMEELNMPRSMVYSNSVITDTYNYINDIKWGGSQTILTAIGQSVTTVTPIAVARYVTAVANGGKVYNVSIVDSIISPEGEVLSRRDPVLINDLNDTNGYFNLIHKGMKGVTDDTGTAKRYWSDFKWQKKMGAKTGTAQVNQIDLENNGWFVCFAPLDNPKVAIVVYVPHGYSGAMCSYAAKDFLNWIFPEWDKSDVDYDLPIGNSLAP
;
A
#
# COMPACT_ATOMS: atom_id res chain seq x y z
N CYS A 1 -7.70 9.44 18.23
CA CYS A 1 -9.18 9.51 18.18
C CYS A 1 -9.81 8.24 17.62
N ALA A 2 -9.55 7.83 16.36
CA ALA A 2 -10.23 6.71 15.72
C ALA A 2 -10.16 5.39 16.52
N LYS A 3 -8.97 5.00 17.04
CA LYS A 3 -8.83 3.79 17.84
C LYS A 3 -9.71 3.82 19.09
N ARG A 4 -9.78 4.97 19.79
CA ARG A 4 -10.55 5.11 21.02
C ARG A 4 -12.05 5.08 20.76
N LEU A 5 -12.50 5.66 19.63
CA LEU A 5 -13.88 5.55 19.17
C LEU A 5 -14.25 4.10 18.82
N MET A 6 -13.33 3.35 18.24
CA MET A 6 -13.52 1.92 17.96
C MET A 6 -13.58 1.08 19.23
N ASP A 7 -12.66 1.30 20.18
CA ASP A 7 -12.65 0.62 21.47
C ASP A 7 -13.96 0.87 22.23
N MET A 8 -14.54 2.06 22.11
CA MET A 8 -15.81 2.43 22.70
C MET A 8 -17.01 1.78 22.01
N ALA A 9 -17.02 1.74 20.66
CA ALA A 9 -18.10 1.08 19.92
C ALA A 9 -18.21 -0.41 20.26
N VAL A 10 -17.10 -1.04 20.66
CA VAL A 10 -17.04 -2.42 21.13
C VAL A 10 -17.49 -2.55 22.59
N ALA A 11 -17.22 -1.54 23.43
CA ALA A 11 -17.42 -1.61 24.88
C ALA A 11 -18.84 -1.24 25.34
N TYR A 12 -19.60 -0.51 24.52
CA TYR A 12 -20.91 0.03 24.95
C TYR A 12 -22.07 -0.50 24.11
N PRO A 13 -23.20 -0.88 24.76
CA PRO A 13 -24.45 -1.25 24.07
C PRO A 13 -24.97 -0.10 23.18
N GLU A 14 -25.60 -0.42 22.07
CA GLU A 14 -26.12 0.58 21.11
C GLU A 14 -27.03 1.65 21.74
N SER A 15 -27.80 1.31 22.78
CA SER A 15 -28.71 2.23 23.46
C SER A 15 -28.02 3.36 24.26
N SER A 16 -26.79 3.15 24.71
CA SER A 16 -26.01 4.16 25.47
C SER A 16 -24.93 4.83 24.62
N TRP A 17 -24.76 4.39 23.41
CA TRP A 17 -23.65 4.77 22.55
C TRP A 17 -23.63 6.27 22.24
N VAL A 18 -24.77 6.84 21.87
CA VAL A 18 -24.88 8.26 21.50
C VAL A 18 -24.54 9.18 22.70
N GLU A 19 -24.99 8.82 23.89
CA GLU A 19 -24.73 9.65 25.09
C GLU A 19 -23.27 9.55 25.53
N ASN A 20 -22.69 8.37 25.49
CA ASN A 20 -21.28 8.17 25.78
C ASN A 20 -20.38 8.90 24.77
N MET A 21 -20.78 8.91 23.50
CA MET A 21 -20.06 9.67 22.46
C MET A 21 -20.12 11.17 22.75
N ARG A 22 -21.27 11.72 23.14
CA ARG A 22 -21.42 13.12 23.50
C ARG A 22 -20.51 13.51 24.67
N THR A 23 -20.50 12.67 25.69
CA THR A 23 -19.66 12.87 26.89
C THR A 23 -18.20 12.94 26.51
N ILE A 24 -17.70 12.02 25.69
CA ILE A 24 -16.30 12.02 25.25
C ILE A 24 -15.96 13.20 24.37
N LEU A 25 -16.82 13.56 23.42
CA LEU A 25 -16.58 14.72 22.58
C LEU A 25 -16.48 16.00 23.40
N MET A 26 -17.28 16.12 24.48
CA MET A 26 -17.23 17.29 25.36
C MET A 26 -16.11 17.23 26.39
N GLU A 27 -15.92 16.12 27.08
CA GLU A 27 -15.02 16.02 28.22
C GLU A 27 -13.58 15.70 27.84
N GLU A 28 -13.36 14.85 26.83
CA GLU A 28 -12.02 14.45 26.46
C GLU A 28 -11.47 15.23 25.27
N LEU A 29 -12.31 15.63 24.31
CA LEU A 29 -11.91 16.39 23.14
C LEU A 29 -12.20 17.89 23.24
N ASN A 30 -12.77 18.36 24.39
CA ASN A 30 -13.11 19.76 24.63
C ASN A 30 -13.95 20.40 23.52
N MET A 31 -14.84 19.64 22.88
CA MET A 31 -15.68 20.19 21.84
C MET A 31 -16.82 21.02 22.41
N PRO A 32 -17.16 22.18 21.82
CA PRO A 32 -18.28 23.01 22.28
C PRO A 32 -19.60 22.22 22.26
N ARG A 33 -20.39 22.35 23.31
CA ARG A 33 -21.70 21.66 23.45
C ARG A 33 -22.61 21.89 22.24
N SER A 34 -22.62 23.11 21.68
CA SER A 34 -23.40 23.44 20.48
C SER A 34 -23.02 22.58 19.28
N MET A 35 -21.73 22.24 19.14
CA MET A 35 -21.22 21.41 18.05
C MET A 35 -21.52 19.93 18.29
N VAL A 36 -21.42 19.47 19.54
CA VAL A 36 -21.69 18.07 19.92
C VAL A 36 -23.17 17.73 19.78
N TYR A 37 -24.04 18.68 20.05
CA TYR A 37 -25.51 18.48 19.90
C TYR A 37 -26.04 18.81 18.50
N SER A 38 -25.20 19.23 17.55
CA SER A 38 -25.61 19.26 16.16
C SER A 38 -25.80 17.82 15.64
N ASN A 39 -26.97 17.55 15.07
CA ASN A 39 -27.32 16.19 14.60
C ASN A 39 -26.31 15.62 13.58
N SER A 40 -25.67 16.49 12.79
CA SER A 40 -24.70 16.07 11.77
C SER A 40 -23.48 15.36 12.36
N VAL A 41 -22.82 15.94 13.38
CA VAL A 41 -21.59 15.38 13.94
C VAL A 41 -21.80 13.98 14.52
N ILE A 42 -22.91 13.77 15.24
CA ILE A 42 -23.20 12.48 15.85
C ILE A 42 -23.61 11.45 14.79
N THR A 43 -24.43 11.87 13.83
CA THR A 43 -24.87 11.01 12.73
C THR A 43 -23.68 10.59 11.87
N ASP A 44 -22.80 11.51 11.53
CA ASP A 44 -21.61 11.21 10.73
C ASP A 44 -20.65 10.28 11.49
N THR A 45 -20.48 10.51 12.80
CA THR A 45 -19.64 9.64 13.63
C THR A 45 -20.28 8.26 13.79
N TYR A 46 -21.59 8.18 13.98
CA TYR A 46 -22.31 6.91 14.06
C TYR A 46 -22.22 6.12 12.74
N ASN A 47 -22.43 6.78 11.62
CA ASN A 47 -22.29 6.18 10.30
C ASN A 47 -20.86 5.68 10.07
N TYR A 48 -19.87 6.48 10.39
CA TYR A 48 -18.47 6.10 10.29
C TYR A 48 -18.14 4.85 11.12
N ILE A 49 -18.64 4.75 12.35
CA ILE A 49 -18.39 3.59 13.21
C ILE A 49 -19.18 2.36 12.75
N ASN A 50 -20.41 2.54 12.27
CA ASN A 50 -21.18 1.44 11.69
C ASN A 50 -20.57 0.91 10.40
N ASP A 51 -19.98 1.78 9.57
CA ASP A 51 -19.26 1.37 8.38
C ASP A 51 -18.00 0.54 8.71
N ILE A 52 -17.46 0.71 9.92
CA ILE A 52 -16.30 -0.08 10.40
C ILE A 52 -16.72 -1.46 10.95
N LYS A 53 -17.99 -1.67 11.30
CA LYS A 53 -18.47 -3.00 11.74
C LYS A 53 -18.30 -4.00 10.61
N TRP A 54 -17.47 -5.02 10.86
CA TRP A 54 -17.23 -6.05 9.88
C TRP A 54 -18.44 -6.94 9.69
N GLY A 55 -18.95 -7.02 8.48
CA GLY A 55 -20.06 -7.86 8.07
C GLY A 55 -19.76 -8.64 6.79
N GLY A 56 -20.74 -9.37 6.28
CA GLY A 56 -20.59 -10.14 5.05
C GLY A 56 -20.25 -9.29 3.83
N SER A 57 -20.83 -8.10 3.72
CA SER A 57 -20.54 -7.15 2.64
C SER A 57 -19.09 -6.66 2.68
N GLN A 58 -18.57 -6.33 3.87
CA GLN A 58 -17.17 -5.92 4.01
C GLN A 58 -16.21 -7.04 3.62
N THR A 59 -16.54 -8.28 3.98
CA THR A 59 -15.73 -9.45 3.58
C THR A 59 -15.66 -9.58 2.06
N ILE A 60 -16.79 -9.52 1.36
CA ILE A 60 -16.86 -9.64 -0.09
C ILE A 60 -16.14 -8.47 -0.77
N LEU A 61 -16.41 -7.25 -0.34
CA LEU A 61 -15.80 -6.05 -0.91
C LEU A 61 -14.29 -5.99 -0.67
N THR A 62 -13.83 -6.36 0.53
CA THR A 62 -12.40 -6.40 0.85
C THR A 62 -11.67 -7.45 0.00
N ALA A 63 -12.31 -8.58 -0.30
CA ALA A 63 -11.72 -9.61 -1.17
C ALA A 63 -11.40 -9.10 -2.59
N ILE A 64 -12.09 -8.08 -3.06
CA ILE A 64 -11.82 -7.42 -4.34
C ILE A 64 -11.04 -6.11 -4.21
N GLY A 65 -10.54 -5.78 -3.00
CA GLY A 65 -9.74 -4.57 -2.74
C GLY A 65 -10.56 -3.29 -2.58
N GLN A 66 -11.82 -3.40 -2.24
CA GLN A 66 -12.73 -2.30 -1.93
C GLN A 66 -13.07 -2.27 -0.42
N SER A 67 -14.09 -1.53 -0.01
CA SER A 67 -14.61 -1.46 1.36
C SER A 67 -13.84 -0.49 2.27
N VAL A 68 -13.90 -0.74 3.56
CA VAL A 68 -13.38 0.11 4.65
C VAL A 68 -11.87 -0.04 4.89
N THR A 69 -11.20 -0.91 4.16
CA THR A 69 -9.76 -1.15 4.34
C THR A 69 -8.96 0.04 3.81
N THR A 70 -8.38 0.80 4.73
CA THR A 70 -7.52 1.94 4.43
C THR A 70 -6.08 1.61 4.73
N VAL A 71 -5.19 1.80 3.75
CA VAL A 71 -3.77 1.50 3.87
C VAL A 71 -2.92 2.68 3.41
N THR A 72 -1.77 2.86 4.02
CA THR A 72 -0.79 3.85 3.56
C THR A 72 0.04 3.28 2.40
N PRO A 73 0.52 4.11 1.45
CA PRO A 73 1.40 3.64 0.39
C PRO A 73 2.64 2.91 0.89
N ILE A 74 3.21 3.34 2.02
CA ILE A 74 4.37 2.66 2.61
C ILE A 74 4.02 1.26 3.15
N ALA A 75 2.83 1.06 3.68
CA ALA A 75 2.36 -0.26 4.09
C ALA A 75 2.20 -1.20 2.88
N VAL A 76 1.70 -0.65 1.75
CA VAL A 76 1.61 -1.40 0.49
C VAL A 76 3.01 -1.71 -0.06
N ALA A 77 3.95 -0.76 -0.01
CA ALA A 77 5.34 -0.99 -0.44
C ALA A 77 5.99 -2.13 0.36
N ARG A 78 5.82 -2.13 1.68
CA ARG A 78 6.30 -3.21 2.56
C ARG A 78 5.66 -4.56 2.21
N TYR A 79 4.37 -4.58 1.96
CA TYR A 79 3.67 -5.78 1.51
C TYR A 79 4.19 -6.28 0.16
N VAL A 80 4.33 -5.40 -0.83
CA VAL A 80 4.86 -5.75 -2.16
C VAL A 80 6.30 -6.25 -2.08
N THR A 81 7.12 -5.66 -1.21
CA THR A 81 8.49 -6.13 -0.93
C THR A 81 8.49 -7.54 -0.37
N ALA A 82 7.59 -7.85 0.57
CA ALA A 82 7.45 -9.21 1.10
C ALA A 82 7.00 -10.22 0.03
N VAL A 83 6.08 -9.81 -0.85
CA VAL A 83 5.72 -10.64 -2.03
C VAL A 83 6.93 -10.87 -2.92
N ALA A 84 7.67 -9.82 -3.25
CA ALA A 84 8.80 -9.89 -4.16
C ALA A 84 9.93 -10.80 -3.65
N ASN A 85 10.21 -10.80 -2.34
CA ASN A 85 11.32 -11.55 -1.75
C ASN A 85 10.94 -12.93 -1.18
N GLY A 86 9.75 -13.43 -1.49
CA GLY A 86 9.30 -14.76 -1.08
C GLY A 86 8.79 -14.86 0.37
N GLY A 87 8.33 -13.75 0.95
CA GLY A 87 7.59 -13.75 2.22
C GLY A 87 8.33 -13.13 3.40
N LYS A 88 9.52 -12.58 3.22
CA LYS A 88 10.25 -11.92 4.29
C LYS A 88 9.75 -10.50 4.50
N VAL A 89 9.31 -10.19 5.71
CA VAL A 89 8.77 -8.89 6.10
C VAL A 89 9.79 -8.11 6.91
N TYR A 90 10.28 -7.01 6.36
CA TYR A 90 11.26 -6.16 7.02
C TYR A 90 10.64 -4.90 7.61
N ASN A 91 11.33 -4.34 8.61
CA ASN A 91 10.99 -3.01 9.11
C ASN A 91 11.34 -1.95 8.06
N VAL A 92 10.47 -0.93 7.96
CA VAL A 92 10.68 0.17 7.03
C VAL A 92 11.53 1.26 7.68
N SER A 93 12.51 1.78 6.96
CA SER A 93 13.30 2.96 7.34
C SER A 93 13.56 3.82 6.12
N ILE A 94 13.53 5.14 6.30
CA ILE A 94 13.96 6.12 5.31
C ILE A 94 15.42 6.52 5.50
N VAL A 95 16.04 6.12 6.62
CA VAL A 95 17.45 6.36 6.92
C VAL A 95 18.21 5.07 6.67
N ASP A 96 19.13 5.09 5.73
CA ASP A 96 20.07 4.01 5.46
C ASP A 96 21.33 4.18 6.30
N SER A 97 21.98 5.34 6.19
CA SER A 97 23.25 5.59 6.83
C SER A 97 23.37 7.05 7.30
N ILE A 98 24.24 7.26 8.26
CA ILE A 98 24.68 8.57 8.71
C ILE A 98 26.14 8.72 8.27
N ILE A 99 26.43 9.77 7.53
CA ILE A 99 27.78 10.07 7.03
C ILE A 99 28.31 11.37 7.63
N SER A 100 29.63 11.46 7.84
CA SER A 100 30.28 12.68 8.29
C SER A 100 30.37 13.71 7.14
N PRO A 101 30.67 14.98 7.44
CA PRO A 101 30.93 15.98 6.39
C PRO A 101 32.08 15.59 5.43
N GLU A 102 33.01 14.78 5.89
CA GLU A 102 34.15 14.27 5.14
C GLU A 102 33.81 13.05 4.27
N GLY A 103 32.55 12.53 4.36
CA GLY A 103 32.07 11.39 3.58
C GLY A 103 32.27 10.02 4.25
N GLU A 104 32.71 9.97 5.51
CA GLU A 104 32.85 8.72 6.25
C GLU A 104 31.50 8.21 6.75
N VAL A 105 31.24 6.91 6.62
CA VAL A 105 30.01 6.28 7.16
C VAL A 105 30.16 6.14 8.67
N LEU A 106 29.46 6.98 9.42
CA LEU A 106 29.45 6.95 10.89
C LEU A 106 28.57 5.83 11.44
N SER A 107 27.47 5.52 10.76
CA SER A 107 26.53 4.47 11.15
C SER A 107 25.75 4.01 9.93
N ARG A 108 25.52 2.72 9.82
CA ARG A 108 24.63 2.11 8.83
C ARG A 108 23.56 1.30 9.53
N ARG A 109 22.34 1.39 9.01
CA ARG A 109 21.21 0.63 9.57
C ARG A 109 21.09 -0.73 8.87
N ASP A 110 21.19 -1.80 9.65
CA ASP A 110 20.92 -3.14 9.13
C ASP A 110 19.41 -3.36 8.93
N PRO A 111 19.02 -4.10 7.88
CA PRO A 111 17.64 -4.55 7.71
C PRO A 111 17.16 -5.39 8.91
N VAL A 112 15.99 -5.02 9.48
CA VAL A 112 15.40 -5.75 10.60
C VAL A 112 14.28 -6.62 10.09
N LEU A 113 14.49 -7.94 10.04
CA LEU A 113 13.46 -8.91 9.73
C LEU A 113 12.46 -8.98 10.88
N ILE A 114 11.17 -8.73 10.58
CA ILE A 114 10.08 -8.75 11.57
C ILE A 114 9.35 -10.08 11.52
N ASN A 115 9.15 -10.63 10.32
CA ASN A 115 8.44 -11.88 10.12
C ASN A 115 8.92 -12.57 8.84
N ASP A 116 8.87 -13.90 8.84
CA ASP A 116 9.07 -14.74 7.66
C ASP A 116 7.85 -15.62 7.50
N LEU A 117 7.15 -15.47 6.38
CA LEU A 117 5.93 -16.24 6.09
C LEU A 117 6.22 -17.69 5.75
N ASN A 118 7.51 -18.05 5.55
CA ASN A 118 8.01 -19.39 5.34
C ASN A 118 7.19 -20.20 4.32
N ASP A 119 7.23 -19.78 3.06
CA ASP A 119 6.44 -20.37 1.96
C ASP A 119 6.91 -21.77 1.58
N THR A 120 6.58 -22.75 2.40
CA THR A 120 6.90 -24.16 2.12
C THR A 120 6.15 -24.76 0.94
N ASN A 121 5.07 -24.12 0.51
CA ASN A 121 4.20 -24.60 -0.58
C ASN A 121 4.50 -23.95 -1.94
N GLY A 122 5.39 -22.94 -1.99
CA GLY A 122 5.73 -22.23 -3.21
C GLY A 122 4.62 -21.31 -3.72
N TYR A 123 3.77 -20.79 -2.86
CA TYR A 123 2.68 -19.88 -3.24
C TYR A 123 3.19 -18.57 -3.84
N PHE A 124 4.33 -18.05 -3.36
CA PHE A 124 4.92 -16.84 -3.94
C PHE A 124 5.32 -17.02 -5.39
N ASN A 125 5.79 -18.20 -5.79
CA ASN A 125 6.07 -18.49 -7.20
C ASN A 125 4.81 -18.40 -8.08
N LEU A 126 3.67 -18.85 -7.57
CA LEU A 126 2.38 -18.72 -8.27
C LEU A 126 1.94 -17.25 -8.35
N ILE A 127 2.11 -16.49 -7.27
CA ILE A 127 1.81 -15.05 -7.24
C ILE A 127 2.70 -14.32 -8.24
N HIS A 128 4.01 -14.56 -8.26
CA HIS A 128 4.94 -13.96 -9.21
C HIS A 128 4.56 -14.25 -10.66
N LYS A 129 4.18 -15.49 -10.95
CA LYS A 129 3.69 -15.89 -12.27
C LYS A 129 2.42 -15.12 -12.68
N GLY A 130 1.47 -14.94 -11.75
CA GLY A 130 0.28 -14.13 -11.96
C GLY A 130 0.62 -12.64 -12.15
N MET A 131 1.51 -12.09 -11.32
CA MET A 131 1.93 -10.68 -11.39
C MET A 131 2.71 -10.36 -12.67
N LYS A 132 3.49 -11.31 -13.22
CA LYS A 132 4.14 -11.18 -14.52
C LYS A 132 3.12 -10.93 -15.63
N GLY A 133 1.98 -11.60 -15.59
CA GLY A 133 0.93 -11.50 -16.61
C GLY A 133 0.24 -10.12 -16.68
N VAL A 134 0.39 -9.25 -15.68
CA VAL A 134 -0.33 -7.95 -15.61
C VAL A 134 0.10 -6.99 -16.73
N THR A 135 1.36 -6.99 -17.09
CA THR A 135 1.94 -6.15 -18.17
C THR A 135 2.06 -6.89 -19.49
N ASP A 136 1.81 -8.19 -19.52
CA ASP A 136 1.92 -9.05 -20.71
C ASP A 136 0.70 -8.92 -21.65
N ASP A 137 0.67 -9.69 -22.73
CA ASP A 137 -0.24 -9.57 -23.88
C ASP A 137 -1.74 -9.62 -23.56
N THR A 138 -2.15 -10.19 -22.43
CA THR A 138 -3.53 -10.24 -21.95
C THR A 138 -3.76 -9.49 -20.64
N GLY A 139 -2.73 -8.80 -20.15
CA GLY A 139 -2.74 -8.17 -18.84
C GLY A 139 -3.52 -6.85 -18.78
N THR A 140 -3.97 -6.51 -17.60
CA THR A 140 -4.76 -5.29 -17.34
C THR A 140 -3.99 -3.99 -17.61
N ALA A 141 -2.65 -4.04 -17.59
CA ALA A 141 -1.78 -2.89 -17.89
C ALA A 141 -1.15 -2.96 -19.29
N LYS A 142 -1.43 -3.99 -20.10
CA LYS A 142 -0.85 -4.19 -21.45
C LYS A 142 -0.78 -2.91 -22.28
N ARG A 143 -1.90 -2.17 -22.36
CA ARG A 143 -2.01 -0.96 -23.19
C ARG A 143 -0.91 0.07 -22.90
N TYR A 144 -0.48 0.14 -21.65
CA TYR A 144 0.49 1.13 -21.16
C TYR A 144 1.92 0.61 -21.14
N TRP A 145 2.13 -0.72 -21.36
CA TRP A 145 3.42 -1.38 -21.24
C TRP A 145 3.87 -2.09 -22.51
N SER A 146 3.06 -2.10 -23.58
CA SER A 146 3.35 -2.80 -24.82
C SER A 146 4.63 -2.33 -25.53
N ASP A 147 5.03 -1.07 -25.32
CA ASP A 147 6.25 -0.46 -25.81
C ASP A 147 7.43 -0.58 -24.83
N PHE A 148 7.19 -1.13 -23.62
CA PHE A 148 8.25 -1.31 -22.64
C PHE A 148 9.00 -2.60 -22.90
N LYS A 149 10.26 -2.46 -23.27
CA LYS A 149 11.11 -3.58 -23.70
C LYS A 149 11.21 -4.74 -22.69
N TRP A 150 11.05 -4.42 -21.39
CA TRP A 150 11.24 -5.35 -20.28
C TRP A 150 9.94 -5.73 -19.57
N GLN A 151 8.81 -5.49 -20.19
CA GLN A 151 7.50 -5.78 -19.61
C GLN A 151 7.36 -7.20 -19.01
N LYS A 152 8.08 -8.18 -19.59
CA LYS A 152 8.06 -9.59 -19.15
C LYS A 152 9.06 -9.92 -18.03
N LYS A 153 9.88 -8.97 -17.63
CA LYS A 153 10.93 -9.13 -16.59
C LYS A 153 10.53 -8.51 -15.24
N MET A 154 9.26 -8.28 -15.00
CA MET A 154 8.75 -7.67 -13.79
C MET A 154 7.46 -8.34 -13.31
N GLY A 155 7.17 -8.20 -12.02
CA GLY A 155 5.87 -8.52 -11.46
C GLY A 155 5.10 -7.24 -11.19
N ALA A 156 3.79 -7.20 -11.52
CA ALA A 156 2.96 -6.02 -11.33
C ALA A 156 1.53 -6.34 -10.88
N LYS A 157 0.83 -5.34 -10.33
CA LYS A 157 -0.61 -5.40 -10.06
C LYS A 157 -1.23 -4.02 -10.18
N THR A 158 -2.35 -3.93 -10.86
CA THR A 158 -3.19 -2.72 -10.93
C THR A 158 -4.27 -2.76 -9.85
N GLY A 159 -4.61 -1.60 -9.32
CA GLY A 159 -5.73 -1.42 -8.41
C GLY A 159 -6.51 -0.16 -8.79
N THR A 160 -7.82 -0.23 -8.72
CA THR A 160 -8.71 0.91 -8.94
C THR A 160 -9.72 0.91 -7.80
N ALA A 161 -9.58 1.85 -6.88
CA ALA A 161 -10.44 1.98 -5.72
C ALA A 161 -11.49 3.06 -5.97
N GLN A 162 -12.76 2.66 -5.85
CA GLN A 162 -13.88 3.58 -6.03
C GLN A 162 -13.93 4.64 -4.94
N VAL A 163 -14.25 5.86 -5.32
CA VAL A 163 -14.48 6.98 -4.40
C VAL A 163 -15.98 7.25 -4.34
N ASN A 164 -16.50 7.35 -3.12
CA ASN A 164 -17.95 7.46 -2.85
C ASN A 164 -18.49 8.89 -3.08
N GLN A 165 -17.88 9.67 -3.98
CA GLN A 165 -18.26 11.03 -4.32
C GLN A 165 -18.64 11.11 -5.81
N ILE A 166 -19.76 11.73 -6.11
CA ILE A 166 -20.44 11.67 -7.42
C ILE A 166 -19.60 12.28 -8.55
N ASP A 167 -18.71 13.22 -8.24
CA ASP A 167 -17.94 13.98 -9.23
C ASP A 167 -16.42 13.70 -9.21
N LEU A 168 -15.99 12.67 -8.50
CA LEU A 168 -14.56 12.35 -8.38
C LEU A 168 -14.23 11.03 -9.06
N GLU A 169 -13.14 11.06 -9.80
CA GLU A 169 -12.56 9.86 -10.40
C GLU A 169 -12.02 8.87 -9.36
N ASN A 170 -11.93 7.62 -9.72
CA ASN A 170 -11.42 6.56 -8.86
C ASN A 170 -9.94 6.78 -8.50
N ASN A 171 -9.53 6.30 -7.33
CA ASN A 171 -8.13 6.26 -6.95
C ASN A 171 -7.38 5.18 -7.73
N GLY A 172 -6.27 5.56 -8.35
CA GLY A 172 -5.41 4.65 -9.09
C GLY A 172 -4.26 4.12 -8.22
N TRP A 173 -4.09 2.80 -8.21
CA TRP A 173 -2.98 2.11 -7.57
C TRP A 173 -2.24 1.25 -8.59
N PHE A 174 -0.93 1.37 -8.62
CA PHE A 174 -0.08 0.45 -9.36
C PHE A 174 1.09 0.03 -8.48
N VAL A 175 1.36 -1.24 -8.44
CA VAL A 175 2.52 -1.78 -7.74
C VAL A 175 3.31 -2.66 -8.68
N CYS A 176 4.62 -2.64 -8.55
CA CYS A 176 5.48 -3.58 -9.27
C CYS A 176 6.77 -3.83 -8.49
N PHE A 177 7.45 -4.89 -8.89
CA PHE A 177 8.81 -5.17 -8.48
C PHE A 177 9.63 -5.69 -9.66
N ALA A 178 10.90 -5.42 -9.64
CA ALA A 178 11.81 -5.76 -10.73
C ALA A 178 13.27 -5.93 -10.25
N PRO A 179 14.06 -6.79 -10.93
CA PRO A 179 13.67 -7.82 -11.90
C PRO A 179 12.77 -8.89 -11.29
N LEU A 180 12.09 -9.68 -12.11
CA LEU A 180 11.15 -10.72 -11.62
C LEU A 180 11.87 -11.82 -10.83
N ASP A 181 13.01 -12.29 -11.35
CA ASP A 181 13.73 -13.44 -10.80
C ASP A 181 14.68 -13.08 -9.65
N ASN A 182 15.15 -11.81 -9.59
CA ASN A 182 15.99 -11.30 -8.52
C ASN A 182 15.59 -9.86 -8.22
N PRO A 183 14.51 -9.64 -7.47
CA PRO A 183 13.96 -8.32 -7.22
C PRO A 183 14.96 -7.39 -6.51
N LYS A 184 15.19 -6.22 -7.11
CA LYS A 184 16.06 -5.17 -6.57
C LYS A 184 15.27 -3.94 -6.11
N VAL A 185 14.05 -3.76 -6.65
CA VAL A 185 13.20 -2.62 -6.35
C VAL A 185 11.73 -3.06 -6.30
N ALA A 186 10.99 -2.50 -5.35
CA ALA A 186 9.55 -2.51 -5.34
C ALA A 186 9.04 -1.07 -5.44
N ILE A 187 8.06 -0.84 -6.30
CA ILE A 187 7.50 0.47 -6.58
C ILE A 187 6.01 0.44 -6.27
N VAL A 188 5.55 1.46 -5.58
CA VAL A 188 4.12 1.71 -5.36
C VAL A 188 3.79 3.10 -5.88
N VAL A 189 2.84 3.17 -6.78
CA VAL A 189 2.28 4.41 -7.31
C VAL A 189 0.84 4.52 -6.83
N TYR A 190 0.54 5.59 -6.12
CA TYR A 190 -0.81 5.96 -5.72
C TYR A 190 -1.15 7.34 -6.25
N VAL A 191 -2.22 7.44 -7.01
CA VAL A 191 -2.71 8.71 -7.56
C VAL A 191 -4.16 8.89 -7.11
N PRO A 192 -4.42 9.82 -6.17
CA PRO A 192 -5.79 10.20 -5.84
C PRO A 192 -6.49 10.67 -7.10
N HIS A 193 -7.71 10.20 -7.31
CA HIS A 193 -8.53 10.54 -8.48
C HIS A 193 -7.83 10.29 -9.83
N GLY A 194 -6.93 9.28 -9.86
CA GLY A 194 -6.09 8.95 -11.02
C GLY A 194 -6.80 8.08 -12.07
N TYR A 195 -8.11 7.99 -12.06
CA TYR A 195 -8.96 7.25 -13.00
C TYR A 195 -8.80 5.73 -12.90
N SER A 196 -7.59 5.19 -13.14
CA SER A 196 -7.34 3.75 -13.04
C SER A 196 -5.89 3.44 -12.68
N GLY A 197 -5.69 2.30 -12.00
CA GLY A 197 -4.36 1.87 -11.64
C GLY A 197 -3.46 1.55 -12.84
N ALA A 198 -4.05 1.09 -13.95
CA ALA A 198 -3.29 0.85 -15.17
C ALA A 198 -2.72 2.14 -15.76
N MET A 199 -3.49 3.23 -15.75
CA MET A 199 -3.04 4.54 -16.23
C MET A 199 -1.94 5.12 -15.34
N CYS A 200 -2.05 4.96 -14.02
CA CYS A 200 -1.05 5.46 -13.07
C CYS A 200 0.31 4.75 -13.21
N SER A 201 0.39 3.65 -13.93
CA SER A 201 1.62 2.85 -14.08
C SER A 201 2.73 3.54 -14.88
N TYR A 202 2.45 4.62 -15.59
CA TYR A 202 3.47 5.39 -16.34
C TYR A 202 4.61 5.87 -15.45
N ALA A 203 4.30 6.36 -14.24
CA ALA A 203 5.32 6.81 -13.30
C ALA A 203 6.30 5.69 -12.92
N ALA A 204 5.77 4.47 -12.73
CA ALA A 204 6.62 3.30 -12.46
C ALA A 204 7.50 2.93 -13.66
N LYS A 205 6.99 3.06 -14.87
CA LYS A 205 7.73 2.80 -16.10
C LYS A 205 8.91 3.74 -16.28
N ASP A 206 8.70 5.03 -16.07
CA ASP A 206 9.75 6.04 -16.14
C ASP A 206 10.82 5.80 -15.08
N PHE A 207 10.40 5.45 -13.86
CA PHE A 207 11.32 5.14 -12.77
C PHE A 207 12.15 3.87 -13.05
N LEU A 208 11.54 2.82 -13.62
CA LEU A 208 12.27 1.62 -14.02
C LEU A 208 13.28 1.88 -15.15
N ASN A 209 12.93 2.72 -16.12
CA ASN A 209 13.89 3.16 -17.16
C ASN A 209 15.07 3.91 -16.58
N TRP A 210 14.84 4.69 -15.51
CA TRP A 210 15.91 5.42 -14.83
C TRP A 210 16.80 4.49 -13.99
N ILE A 211 16.22 3.55 -13.23
CA ILE A 211 16.99 2.62 -12.40
C ILE A 211 17.77 1.60 -13.23
N PHE A 212 17.16 1.10 -14.32
CA PHE A 212 17.73 0.05 -15.14
C PHE A 212 17.97 0.51 -16.58
N PRO A 213 18.84 1.51 -16.82
CA PRO A 213 19.07 2.07 -18.15
C PRO A 213 19.65 1.05 -19.13
N GLU A 214 20.32 0.02 -18.62
CA GLU A 214 20.98 -1.03 -19.39
C GLU A 214 20.47 -2.44 -19.02
N TRP A 215 19.19 -2.58 -18.73
CA TRP A 215 18.60 -3.87 -18.34
C TRP A 215 18.86 -5.03 -19.32
N ASP A 216 19.37 -4.72 -20.52
CA ASP A 216 19.72 -5.67 -21.55
C ASP A 216 21.01 -6.45 -21.31
N LYS A 217 21.88 -5.95 -20.46
CA LYS A 217 23.16 -6.59 -20.19
C LYS A 217 22.98 -7.60 -19.06
N SER A 218 23.06 -8.88 -19.41
CA SER A 218 22.85 -10.01 -18.49
C SER A 218 23.85 -10.08 -17.32
N ASP A 219 24.91 -9.28 -17.37
CA ASP A 219 26.03 -9.34 -16.44
C ASP A 219 26.25 -8.05 -15.64
N VAL A 220 25.32 -7.11 -15.67
CA VAL A 220 25.42 -5.88 -14.88
C VAL A 220 24.89 -6.16 -13.49
N ASP A 221 25.80 -6.21 -12.53
CA ASP A 221 25.46 -6.07 -11.12
C ASP A 221 24.99 -4.62 -10.94
N TYR A 222 23.68 -4.45 -10.87
CA TYR A 222 23.09 -3.11 -10.70
C TYR A 222 23.40 -2.64 -9.29
N ASP A 223 24.49 -1.90 -9.16
CA ASP A 223 24.74 -1.07 -8.00
C ASP A 223 23.67 0.02 -7.98
N LEU A 224 22.56 -0.27 -7.34
CA LEU A 224 21.56 0.75 -7.09
C LEU A 224 22.22 1.88 -6.29
N PRO A 225 21.93 3.15 -6.60
CA PRO A 225 22.58 4.30 -5.97
C PRO A 225 22.55 4.31 -4.44
N ILE A 226 21.87 3.35 -3.85
CA ILE A 226 21.64 3.23 -2.39
C ILE A 226 21.94 1.80 -1.89
N GLY A 227 22.60 0.94 -2.63
CA GLY A 227 23.02 -0.39 -2.12
C GLY A 227 21.91 -1.27 -1.54
N ASN A 228 20.65 -1.07 -1.94
CA ASN A 228 19.51 -1.78 -1.40
C ASN A 228 19.10 -2.94 -2.30
N SER A 229 19.43 -4.16 -1.90
CA SER A 229 18.64 -5.31 -2.31
C SER A 229 17.33 -5.35 -1.51
N LEU A 230 16.25 -5.82 -2.10
CA LEU A 230 14.96 -6.02 -1.40
C LEU A 230 15.04 -7.10 -0.33
N ALA A 231 16.09 -7.89 -0.35
CA ALA A 231 16.48 -8.84 0.69
C ALA A 231 18.01 -8.98 0.71
N PRO A 232 18.60 -9.14 1.88
CA PRO A 232 19.99 -9.57 1.98
C PRO A 232 20.17 -11.00 1.48
#